data_a8902e7ca78652d5cafbd9a1a24fb8e8
#
_entry.id   a8902e7ca78652d5cafbd9a1a24fb8e8
#
_cell.length_a   1.000
_cell.length_b   1.000
_cell.length_c   1.000
_cell.angle_alpha   90.00
_cell.angle_beta   90.00
_cell.angle_gamma   90.00
#
_symmetry.space_group_name_H-M   'P 1'
#
loop_
_entity.id
_entity.type
_entity.pdbx_description
1 polymer ?
#
loop_
_entity_poly.entity_id
_entity_poly.type
_entity_poly.pdbx_seq_one_letter_code
_entity_poly.pdbx_strand_id
1 'polypeptide(L)'
;VLEDGTHYVAFRGTDDTLVGWREDFEISFKETKAQILGARYLKDLLSGDSADYILGGHSKGGNLAEYAALNLPEDYRARIKAVYTFDSPGLASEAGVDYNEDFLRRVLRRYVPDFSIIGRLFEPREVDPVIVYSTNGNIAQHDTYSWQIKGSHFVTRKRPNPESRVYNQLIN
;
A
#
# COMPACT_ATOMS: atom_id res chain seq x y z
N VAL A 1 -2.07 0.23 19.68
CA VAL A 1 -0.91 1.02 20.13
C VAL A 1 0.24 0.04 20.31
N LEU A 2 1.44 0.38 19.82
CA LEU A 2 2.65 -0.41 19.97
C LEU A 2 3.30 -0.13 21.33
N GLU A 3 4.30 -0.94 21.70
CA GLU A 3 4.99 -0.84 23.02
C GLU A 3 5.68 0.51 23.26
N ASP A 4 6.13 1.16 22.17
CA ASP A 4 6.77 2.49 22.21
C ASP A 4 5.77 3.66 22.20
N GLY A 5 4.47 3.39 22.24
CA GLY A 5 3.40 4.38 22.15
C GLY A 5 3.00 4.78 20.73
N THR A 6 3.65 4.27 19.70
CA THR A 6 3.27 4.52 18.31
C THR A 6 1.92 3.88 17.99
N HIS A 7 1.06 4.59 17.30
CA HIS A 7 -0.22 4.04 16.84
C HIS A 7 -0.08 3.36 15.48
N TYR A 8 -0.55 2.11 15.36
CA TYR A 8 -0.65 1.44 14.07
C TYR A 8 -2.09 1.48 13.57
N VAL A 9 -2.31 2.08 12.39
CA VAL A 9 -3.62 2.15 11.73
C VAL A 9 -3.62 1.21 10.54
N ALA A 10 -4.39 0.13 10.61
CA ALA A 10 -4.59 -0.82 9.54
C ALA A 10 -5.84 -0.45 8.73
N PHE A 11 -5.66 -0.16 7.45
CA PHE A 11 -6.77 0.00 6.50
C PHE A 11 -7.14 -1.36 5.92
N ARG A 12 -8.41 -1.74 6.08
CA ARG A 12 -8.90 -3.00 5.54
C ARG A 12 -9.07 -2.88 4.02
N GLY A 13 -8.59 -3.90 3.30
CA GLY A 13 -8.90 -4.11 1.89
C GLY A 13 -10.32 -4.65 1.67
N THR A 14 -10.62 -4.96 0.41
CA THR A 14 -11.90 -5.58 0.03
C THR A 14 -11.88 -7.07 0.36
N ASP A 15 -13.06 -7.65 0.63
CA ASP A 15 -13.19 -9.11 0.78
C ASP A 15 -12.95 -9.80 -0.57
N ASP A 16 -12.32 -10.98 -0.55
CA ASP A 16 -11.73 -11.73 -1.68
C ASP A 16 -12.69 -12.22 -2.78
N THR A 17 -13.62 -11.40 -3.25
CA THR A 17 -14.47 -11.78 -4.38
C THR A 17 -13.95 -11.18 -5.68
N LEU A 18 -13.80 -12.02 -6.73
CA LEU A 18 -13.42 -11.60 -8.09
C LEU A 18 -14.32 -10.50 -8.67
N VAL A 19 -15.55 -10.37 -8.19
CA VAL A 19 -16.49 -9.30 -8.56
C VAL A 19 -16.07 -7.97 -7.91
N GLY A 20 -15.58 -7.99 -6.68
CA GLY A 20 -15.01 -6.82 -6.00
C GLY A 20 -13.76 -6.30 -6.71
N TRP A 21 -12.96 -7.17 -7.31
CA TRP A 21 -11.74 -6.78 -8.03
C TRP A 21 -12.00 -5.87 -9.23
N ARG A 22 -13.09 -6.08 -9.94
CA ARG A 22 -13.44 -5.25 -11.11
C ARG A 22 -13.87 -3.84 -10.70
N GLU A 23 -14.61 -3.72 -9.60
CA GLU A 23 -14.99 -2.42 -9.02
C GLU A 23 -13.79 -1.76 -8.33
N ASP A 24 -12.85 -2.56 -7.79
CA ASP A 24 -11.63 -2.07 -7.16
C ASP A 24 -10.62 -1.53 -8.17
N PHE A 25 -10.63 -1.96 -9.43
CA PHE A 25 -9.86 -1.35 -10.50
C PHE A 25 -10.29 0.11 -10.77
N GLU A 26 -11.56 0.44 -10.60
CA GLU A 26 -12.06 1.83 -10.76
C GLU A 26 -11.49 2.78 -9.68
N ILE A 27 -11.12 2.26 -8.51
CA ILE A 27 -10.52 3.02 -7.40
C ILE A 27 -9.20 3.66 -7.78
N SER A 28 -8.47 3.04 -8.69
CA SER A 28 -7.19 3.55 -9.16
C SER A 28 -7.33 4.74 -10.11
N PHE A 29 -8.49 4.94 -10.73
CA PHE A 29 -8.69 5.96 -11.77
C PHE A 29 -9.36 7.25 -11.27
N LYS A 30 -10.04 7.22 -10.12
CA LYS A 30 -10.72 8.40 -9.55
C LYS A 30 -10.69 8.36 -8.05
N GLU A 31 -10.70 9.54 -7.43
CA GLU A 31 -10.89 9.66 -5.99
C GLU A 31 -12.20 8.98 -5.56
N THR A 32 -12.11 8.10 -4.58
CA THR A 32 -13.26 7.32 -4.10
C THR A 32 -13.74 7.83 -2.75
N LYS A 33 -15.01 7.52 -2.44
CA LYS A 33 -15.58 7.81 -1.11
C LYS A 33 -14.78 7.14 0.02
N ALA A 34 -14.25 5.94 -0.24
CA ALA A 34 -13.44 5.21 0.75
C ALA A 34 -12.12 5.92 1.04
N GLN A 35 -11.45 6.46 0.02
CA GLN A 35 -10.24 7.26 0.18
C GLN A 35 -10.51 8.54 0.98
N ILE A 36 -11.57 9.29 0.62
CA ILE A 36 -11.96 10.52 1.32
C ILE A 36 -12.27 10.23 2.80
N LEU A 37 -13.06 9.19 3.08
CA LEU A 37 -13.41 8.79 4.44
C LEU A 37 -12.18 8.31 5.22
N GLY A 38 -11.29 7.55 4.60
CA GLY A 38 -10.04 7.10 5.20
C GLY A 38 -9.12 8.26 5.59
N ALA A 39 -8.97 9.24 4.70
CA ALA A 39 -8.19 10.45 4.98
C ALA A 39 -8.79 11.29 6.11
N ARG A 40 -10.12 11.47 6.12
CA ARG A 40 -10.82 12.16 7.22
C ARG A 40 -10.61 11.43 8.54
N TYR A 41 -10.85 10.12 8.57
CA TYR A 41 -10.66 9.31 9.77
C TYR A 41 -9.24 9.41 10.31
N LEU A 42 -8.23 9.31 9.46
CA LEU A 42 -6.84 9.45 9.89
C LEU A 42 -6.55 10.84 10.46
N LYS A 43 -7.04 11.90 9.80
CA LYS A 43 -6.90 13.28 10.29
C LYS A 43 -7.56 13.47 11.67
N ASP A 44 -8.75 12.90 11.86
CA ASP A 44 -9.48 12.98 13.14
C ASP A 44 -8.70 12.27 14.25
N LEU A 45 -8.11 11.10 13.98
CA LEU A 45 -7.23 10.40 14.93
C LEU A 45 -6.03 11.27 15.33
N LEU A 46 -5.28 11.81 14.36
CA LEU A 46 -4.11 12.65 14.64
C LEU A 46 -4.46 13.94 15.38
N SER A 47 -5.67 14.45 15.22
CA SER A 47 -6.13 15.63 15.96
C SER A 47 -6.43 15.34 17.43
N GLY A 48 -6.65 14.09 17.79
CA GLY A 48 -7.03 13.65 19.14
C GLY A 48 -5.84 13.42 20.08
N ASP A 49 -4.62 13.31 19.57
CA ASP A 49 -3.41 13.06 20.36
C ASP A 49 -2.14 13.67 19.72
N SER A 50 -0.99 13.41 20.35
CA SER A 50 0.34 13.81 19.85
C SER A 50 1.24 12.62 19.48
N ALA A 51 0.69 11.41 19.39
CA ALA A 51 1.46 10.20 19.11
C ALA A 51 2.00 10.18 17.67
N ASP A 52 3.02 9.38 17.43
CA ASP A 52 3.48 9.01 16.09
C ASP A 52 2.62 7.88 15.51
N TYR A 53 2.55 7.81 14.20
CA TYR A 53 1.68 6.86 13.48
C TYR A 53 2.44 6.04 12.45
N ILE A 54 2.11 4.77 12.40
CA ILE A 54 2.42 3.86 11.30
C ILE A 54 1.11 3.45 10.65
N LEU A 55 1.06 3.51 9.34
CA LEU A 55 -0.11 3.13 8.55
C LEU A 55 0.20 1.86 7.77
N GLY A 56 -0.82 1.07 7.46
CA GLY A 56 -0.61 -0.06 6.57
C GLY A 56 -1.90 -0.67 6.07
N GLY A 57 -1.77 -1.45 5.00
CA GLY A 57 -2.87 -2.20 4.43
C GLY A 57 -2.45 -3.11 3.28
N HIS A 58 -3.27 -4.13 3.04
CA HIS A 58 -3.14 -5.06 1.93
C HIS A 58 -4.10 -4.66 0.80
N SER A 59 -3.66 -4.83 -0.44
CA SER A 59 -4.50 -4.56 -1.60
C SER A 59 -5.08 -3.14 -1.57
N LYS A 60 -6.38 -2.97 -1.73
CA LYS A 60 -7.09 -1.70 -1.56
C LYS A 60 -6.76 -0.97 -0.25
N GLY A 61 -6.59 -1.70 0.85
CA GLY A 61 -6.24 -1.10 2.14
C GLY A 61 -4.91 -0.36 2.12
N GLY A 62 -3.92 -0.86 1.37
CA GLY A 62 -2.66 -0.16 1.19
C GLY A 62 -2.80 1.12 0.36
N ASN A 63 -3.61 1.10 -0.69
CA ASN A 63 -3.96 2.30 -1.46
C ASN A 63 -4.65 3.37 -0.59
N LEU A 64 -5.59 2.94 0.27
CA LEU A 64 -6.24 3.84 1.23
C LEU A 64 -5.25 4.44 2.22
N ALA A 65 -4.29 3.65 2.73
CA ALA A 65 -3.26 4.12 3.64
C ALA A 65 -2.34 5.17 3.00
N GLU A 66 -1.90 4.92 1.76
CA GLU A 66 -1.07 5.85 0.99
C GLU A 66 -1.83 7.14 0.68
N TYR A 67 -3.08 7.02 0.18
CA TYR A 67 -3.94 8.17 -0.09
C TYR A 67 -4.18 9.01 1.17
N ALA A 68 -4.53 8.37 2.28
CA ALA A 68 -4.79 9.07 3.54
C ALA A 68 -3.55 9.82 4.04
N ALA A 69 -2.36 9.22 3.96
CA ALA A 69 -1.11 9.86 4.37
C ALA A 69 -0.78 11.10 3.53
N LEU A 70 -0.95 11.02 2.21
CA LEU A 70 -0.69 12.15 1.31
C LEU A 70 -1.65 13.31 1.49
N ASN A 71 -2.89 13.04 1.91
CA ASN A 71 -3.92 14.06 2.12
C ASN A 71 -3.88 14.72 3.52
N LEU A 72 -2.90 14.34 4.37
CA LEU A 72 -2.70 15.01 5.66
C LEU A 72 -2.09 16.40 5.48
N PRO A 73 -2.45 17.37 6.33
CA PRO A 73 -1.68 18.59 6.52
C PRO A 73 -0.23 18.29 6.90
N GLU A 74 0.69 19.19 6.54
CA GLU A 74 2.14 19.01 6.75
C GLU A 74 2.51 18.69 8.20
N ASP A 75 1.92 19.39 9.16
CA ASP A 75 2.16 19.16 10.59
C ASP A 75 1.83 17.71 11.00
N TYR A 76 0.78 17.12 10.41
CA TYR A 76 0.41 15.74 10.68
C TYR A 76 1.28 14.75 9.91
N ARG A 77 1.71 15.08 8.67
CA ARG A 77 2.66 14.25 7.92
C ARG A 77 3.97 14.05 8.66
N ALA A 78 4.42 15.01 9.46
CA ALA A 78 5.63 14.89 10.26
C ALA A 78 5.55 13.76 11.31
N ARG A 79 4.35 13.39 11.73
CA ARG A 79 4.08 12.32 12.69
C ARG A 79 3.91 10.94 12.06
N ILE A 80 3.90 10.85 10.73
CA ILE A 80 3.86 9.55 10.02
C ILE A 80 5.28 8.99 9.93
N LYS A 81 5.52 7.88 10.61
CA LYS A 81 6.82 7.19 10.64
C LYS A 81 7.00 6.25 9.45
N ALA A 82 5.94 5.54 9.07
CA ALA A 82 5.95 4.64 7.92
C ALA A 82 4.53 4.39 7.38
N VAL A 83 4.46 4.09 6.09
CA VAL A 83 3.27 3.59 5.40
C VAL A 83 3.64 2.27 4.75
N TYR A 84 3.09 1.17 5.22
CA TYR A 84 3.34 -0.18 4.70
C TYR A 84 2.23 -0.59 3.74
N THR A 85 2.59 -0.88 2.49
CA THR A 85 1.64 -1.38 1.50
C THR A 85 2.02 -2.80 1.08
N PHE A 86 1.07 -3.72 1.13
CA PHE A 86 1.26 -5.13 0.81
C PHE A 86 0.43 -5.48 -0.43
N ASP A 87 1.13 -5.71 -1.54
CA ASP A 87 0.55 -5.97 -2.88
C ASP A 87 -0.63 -5.04 -3.21
N SER A 88 -0.39 -3.76 -3.03
CA SER A 88 -1.36 -2.68 -3.17
C SER A 88 -1.09 -1.88 -4.45
N PRO A 89 -2.12 -1.51 -5.22
CA PRO A 89 -1.94 -0.56 -6.30
C PRO A 89 -1.55 0.81 -5.75
N GLY A 90 -0.73 1.54 -6.48
CA GLY A 90 -0.44 2.95 -6.21
C GLY A 90 -1.64 3.84 -6.51
N LEU A 91 -1.42 5.13 -6.52
CA LEU A 91 -2.43 6.14 -6.82
C LEU A 91 -2.29 6.60 -8.27
N ALA A 92 -3.38 6.67 -8.99
CA ALA A 92 -3.40 7.25 -10.33
C ALA A 92 -3.17 8.77 -10.27
N SER A 93 -2.62 9.34 -11.35
CA SER A 93 -2.43 10.79 -11.49
C SER A 93 -3.74 11.58 -11.36
N GLU A 94 -4.85 10.97 -11.74
CA GLU A 94 -6.19 11.54 -11.69
C GLU A 94 -6.84 11.50 -10.30
N ALA A 95 -6.18 10.88 -9.31
CA ALA A 95 -6.68 10.83 -7.93
C ALA A 95 -6.68 12.19 -7.21
N GLY A 96 -6.21 13.25 -7.87
CA GLY A 96 -6.26 14.62 -7.35
C GLY A 96 -5.39 14.88 -6.12
N VAL A 97 -4.39 14.02 -5.90
CA VAL A 97 -3.48 14.08 -4.74
C VAL A 97 -2.24 14.89 -5.10
N ASP A 98 -1.85 15.78 -4.20
CA ASP A 98 -0.53 16.42 -4.27
C ASP A 98 0.56 15.36 -3.96
N TYR A 99 1.16 14.87 -5.02
CA TYR A 99 2.12 13.75 -4.97
C TYR A 99 3.46 14.24 -4.42
N ASN A 100 3.61 14.22 -3.10
CA ASN A 100 4.82 14.66 -2.43
C ASN A 100 5.87 13.53 -2.43
N GLU A 101 6.77 13.55 -3.43
CA GLU A 101 7.80 12.53 -3.62
C GLU A 101 8.75 12.39 -2.41
N ASP A 102 9.20 13.49 -1.83
CA ASP A 102 10.12 13.46 -0.68
C ASP A 102 9.47 12.84 0.54
N PHE A 103 8.19 13.12 0.77
CA PHE A 103 7.43 12.48 1.81
C PHE A 103 7.31 10.96 1.58
N LEU A 104 6.94 10.55 0.36
CA LEU A 104 6.82 9.13 0.02
C LEU A 104 8.15 8.38 0.16
N ARG A 105 9.25 8.92 -0.36
CA ARG A 105 10.60 8.32 -0.18
C ARG A 105 10.93 8.08 1.29
N ARG A 106 10.54 8.99 2.15
CA ARG A 106 10.78 8.91 3.58
C ARG A 106 9.95 7.83 4.26
N VAL A 107 8.65 7.74 3.97
CA VAL A 107 7.72 6.93 4.77
C VAL A 107 7.19 5.68 4.08
N LEU A 108 7.11 5.63 2.74
CA LEU A 108 6.48 4.52 2.03
C LEU A 108 7.40 3.28 2.00
N ARG A 109 6.83 2.14 2.33
CA ARG A 109 7.47 0.82 2.33
C ARG A 109 6.56 -0.15 1.59
N ARG A 110 6.91 -0.46 0.36
CA ARG A 110 6.11 -1.30 -0.53
C ARG A 110 6.63 -2.73 -0.54
N TYR A 111 5.73 -3.67 -0.33
CA TYR A 111 6.01 -5.10 -0.43
C TYR A 111 5.11 -5.70 -1.49
N VAL A 112 5.69 -6.41 -2.44
CA VAL A 112 4.96 -7.11 -3.50
C VAL A 112 5.46 -8.54 -3.62
N PRO A 113 4.60 -9.51 -3.96
CA PRO A 113 5.07 -10.86 -4.19
C PRO A 113 5.88 -10.94 -5.47
N ASP A 114 6.58 -12.04 -5.65
CA ASP A 114 7.40 -12.37 -6.82
C ASP A 114 6.61 -12.28 -8.14
N PHE A 115 5.35 -12.68 -8.14
CA PHE A 115 4.40 -12.44 -9.20
C PHE A 115 3.28 -11.52 -8.68
N SER A 116 3.32 -10.25 -9.04
CA SER A 116 2.31 -9.26 -8.66
C SER A 116 1.74 -8.59 -9.91
N ILE A 117 0.43 -8.54 -10.00
CA ILE A 117 -0.31 -7.71 -10.96
C ILE A 117 -0.80 -6.45 -10.23
N ILE A 118 -1.45 -6.65 -9.09
CA ILE A 118 -2.10 -5.57 -8.32
C ILE A 118 -1.08 -4.56 -7.82
N GLY A 119 -0.03 -5.02 -7.14
CA GLY A 119 0.99 -4.13 -6.58
C GLY A 119 1.87 -3.42 -7.61
N ARG A 120 1.67 -3.73 -8.92
CA ARG A 120 2.36 -3.08 -10.02
C ARG A 120 1.50 -2.04 -10.75
N LEU A 121 0.21 -1.97 -10.43
CA LEU A 121 -0.67 -0.96 -11.00
C LEU A 121 -0.37 0.40 -10.37
N PHE A 122 -0.20 1.45 -11.19
CA PHE A 122 0.07 2.82 -10.75
C PHE A 122 1.24 2.92 -9.75
N GLU A 123 2.26 2.13 -10.00
CA GLU A 123 3.44 2.03 -9.14
C GLU A 123 4.15 3.38 -9.04
N PRO A 124 4.34 3.93 -7.81
CA PRO A 124 5.11 5.15 -7.64
C PRO A 124 6.57 4.90 -8.05
N ARG A 125 7.09 5.72 -8.94
CA ARG A 125 8.46 5.57 -9.50
C ARG A 125 9.55 5.86 -8.47
N GLU A 126 9.22 6.57 -7.42
CA GLU A 126 10.14 7.07 -6.40
C GLU A 126 10.51 6.03 -5.36
N VAL A 127 9.73 4.96 -5.24
CA VAL A 127 9.92 3.93 -4.20
C VAL A 127 9.87 2.54 -4.79
N ASP A 128 11.04 1.92 -4.94
CA ASP A 128 11.13 0.53 -5.39
C ASP A 128 10.49 -0.43 -4.37
N PRO A 129 9.71 -1.42 -4.82
CA PRO A 129 9.12 -2.39 -3.93
C PRO A 129 10.14 -3.43 -3.46
N VAL A 130 9.97 -3.89 -2.24
CA VAL A 130 10.62 -5.10 -1.73
C VAL A 130 9.87 -6.32 -2.27
N ILE A 131 10.56 -7.17 -3.02
CA ILE A 131 9.96 -8.37 -3.61
C ILE A 131 10.03 -9.51 -2.59
N VAL A 132 8.88 -10.04 -2.19
CA VAL A 132 8.75 -11.14 -1.25
C VAL A 132 8.52 -12.47 -1.96
N TYR A 133 9.04 -13.54 -1.35
CA TYR A 133 8.84 -14.88 -1.83
C TYR A 133 7.49 -15.43 -1.33
N SER A 134 6.67 -15.94 -2.26
CA SER A 134 5.40 -16.61 -1.96
C SER A 134 5.49 -18.11 -2.26
N THR A 135 4.78 -18.92 -1.49
CA THR A 135 4.61 -20.36 -1.75
C THR A 135 3.55 -20.65 -2.81
N ASN A 136 2.66 -19.67 -3.08
CA ASN A 136 1.65 -19.79 -4.11
C ASN A 136 2.21 -19.44 -5.49
N GLY A 137 1.50 -19.83 -6.54
CA GLY A 137 1.82 -19.48 -7.93
C GLY A 137 0.88 -18.38 -8.47
N ASN A 138 1.38 -17.62 -9.45
CA ASN A 138 0.61 -16.64 -10.21
C ASN A 138 -0.17 -15.66 -9.32
N ILE A 139 -1.39 -15.32 -9.70
CA ILE A 139 -2.25 -14.36 -9.00
C ILE A 139 -2.58 -14.77 -7.55
N ALA A 140 -2.51 -16.06 -7.21
CA ALA A 140 -2.72 -16.52 -5.85
C ALA A 140 -1.62 -16.03 -4.87
N GLN A 141 -0.52 -15.49 -5.37
CA GLN A 141 0.49 -14.82 -4.56
C GLN A 141 -0.01 -13.50 -3.94
N HIS A 142 -1.15 -12.98 -4.39
CA HIS A 142 -1.81 -11.83 -3.77
C HIS A 142 -2.23 -12.11 -2.32
N ASP A 143 -2.47 -13.38 -1.98
CA ASP A 143 -2.71 -13.81 -0.61
C ASP A 143 -1.43 -13.70 0.23
N THR A 144 -1.39 -12.74 1.14
CA THR A 144 -0.24 -12.47 2.03
C THR A 144 0.08 -13.61 2.98
N TYR A 145 -0.87 -14.51 3.28
CA TYR A 145 -0.62 -15.72 4.07
C TYR A 145 0.29 -16.73 3.37
N SER A 146 0.43 -16.63 2.06
CA SER A 146 1.39 -17.42 1.28
C SER A 146 2.82 -16.88 1.29
N TRP A 147 3.04 -15.69 1.87
CA TRP A 147 4.35 -15.03 1.88
C TRP A 147 5.27 -15.65 2.92
N GLN A 148 6.47 -15.98 2.51
CA GLN A 148 7.42 -16.66 3.39
C GLN A 148 8.05 -15.71 4.39
N ILE A 149 8.09 -16.17 5.65
CA ILE A 149 8.70 -15.46 6.77
C ILE A 149 9.82 -16.33 7.34
N LYS A 150 10.95 -15.69 7.64
CA LYS A 150 12.07 -16.29 8.39
C LYS A 150 12.36 -15.42 9.60
N GLY A 151 12.06 -15.93 10.77
CA GLY A 151 12.12 -15.15 12.03
C GLY A 151 11.09 -14.00 11.97
N SER A 152 11.52 -12.76 12.08
CA SER A 152 10.69 -11.57 12.04
C SER A 152 10.69 -10.84 10.67
N HIS A 153 11.21 -11.46 9.61
CA HIS A 153 11.40 -10.81 8.31
C HIS A 153 10.80 -11.64 7.18
N PHE A 154 10.31 -10.97 6.15
CA PHE A 154 9.95 -11.62 4.90
C PHE A 154 11.20 -12.19 4.20
N VAL A 155 11.06 -13.36 3.59
CA VAL A 155 12.05 -13.87 2.65
C VAL A 155 11.94 -13.07 1.36
N THR A 156 13.02 -12.37 0.97
CA THR A 156 12.99 -11.43 -0.16
C THR A 156 13.79 -11.92 -1.35
N ARG A 157 13.47 -11.41 -2.54
CA ARG A 157 14.21 -11.61 -3.78
C ARG A 157 14.75 -10.29 -4.32
N LYS A 158 15.90 -10.35 -5.00
CA LYS A 158 16.50 -9.17 -5.64
C LYS A 158 15.80 -8.77 -6.95
N ARG A 159 15.08 -9.69 -7.60
CA ARG A 159 14.41 -9.47 -8.89
C ARG A 159 13.12 -10.28 -8.95
N PRO A 160 12.06 -9.76 -9.60
CA PRO A 160 10.84 -10.50 -9.82
C PRO A 160 11.09 -11.70 -10.76
N ASN A 161 10.18 -12.67 -10.72
CA ASN A 161 10.17 -13.81 -11.62
C ASN A 161 10.14 -13.32 -13.08
N PRO A 162 10.90 -13.98 -14.02
CA PRO A 162 10.89 -13.60 -15.43
C PRO A 162 9.49 -13.57 -16.07
N GLU A 163 8.60 -14.48 -15.69
CA GLU A 163 7.21 -14.50 -16.16
C GLU A 163 6.43 -13.26 -15.70
N SER A 164 6.63 -12.82 -14.47
CA SER A 164 6.06 -11.58 -13.94
C SER A 164 6.49 -10.34 -14.75
N ARG A 165 7.71 -10.33 -15.25
CA ARG A 165 8.21 -9.21 -16.07
C ARG A 165 7.46 -9.05 -17.40
N VAL A 166 7.09 -10.16 -18.04
CA VAL A 166 6.35 -10.13 -19.31
C VAL A 166 4.96 -9.55 -19.08
N TYR A 167 4.27 -9.98 -18.02
CA TYR A 167 2.94 -9.44 -17.67
C TYR A 167 3.01 -7.95 -17.31
N ASN A 168 4.02 -7.53 -16.53
CA ASN A 168 4.18 -6.12 -16.14
C ASN A 168 4.45 -5.19 -17.34
N GLN A 169 5.08 -5.70 -18.41
CA GLN A 169 5.28 -4.94 -19.66
C GLN A 169 4.00 -4.80 -20.50
N LEU A 170 2.99 -5.65 -20.27
CA LEU A 170 1.71 -5.59 -20.98
C LEU A 170 0.67 -4.71 -20.27
N ILE A 171 0.90 -4.37 -18.99
CA ILE A 171 -0.05 -3.61 -18.14
C ILE A 171 0.38 -2.14 -17.99
N ASN A 172 1.65 -1.82 -18.23
CA ASN A 172 2.23 -0.48 -18.23
C ASN A 172 2.53 -0.02 -19.66
#